data_ddff91349292319b082c5b8de4739699
#
_entry.id   ddff91349292319b082c5b8de4739699
#
_cell.length_a   1.000
_cell.length_b   1.000
_cell.length_c   1.000
_cell.angle_alpha   90.00
_cell.angle_beta   90.00
_cell.angle_gamma   90.00
#
_symmetry.space_group_name_H-M   'P 1'
#
loop_
_entity.id
_entity.type
_entity.pdbx_description
1 polymer ?
#
loop_
_entity_poly.entity_id
_entity_poly.type
_entity_poly.pdbx_seq_one_letter_code
_entity_poly.pdbx_strand_id
1 'polypeptide(L)'
;MCAILFAGTGAAAQQPWSAQYVAAAEQPSLDVFAQYTGLGKTGGTDLEIFRPSGTGEFAQFSIFVPTGFGLGLSRAAGTKIGTLIAWEAAGTPHVGAITVDDPAKHPADACSPGTHLAAWMLAPSGMSSLPAYIDQTSGSETALGGYKIVICVPSSATSGLTLDQFDIAPNLTNPSSSGFYLWRVFVTPYLGGVPNPSGAYELRSREPLPISLSLRGRYVRGRAVLTGQLVTPAVSTTGIFINLFTERSGHFNYTTYTQTRSGGRYSFSRRIRKTTRFYAEVSSFRSCQEATVAPAGCISETMVSVSSSNVRVRVPKRR
;
A
#
# COMPACT_ATOMS: atom_id res chain seq x y z
N MET A 1 -16.90 -4.52 -13.76
CA MET A 1 -16.66 -5.88 -13.22
C MET A 1 -15.47 -6.46 -13.96
N CYS A 2 -14.27 -6.28 -13.47
CA CYS A 2 -13.06 -6.87 -14.04
C CYS A 2 -12.47 -7.80 -12.99
N ALA A 3 -12.80 -9.08 -13.09
CA ALA A 3 -12.16 -10.14 -12.34
C ALA A 3 -10.79 -10.40 -12.99
N ILE A 4 -9.71 -10.01 -12.32
CA ILE A 4 -8.37 -10.46 -12.69
C ILE A 4 -8.28 -11.92 -12.32
N LEU A 5 -8.52 -12.80 -13.29
CA LEU A 5 -8.26 -14.22 -13.22
C LEU A 5 -6.74 -14.44 -13.23
N PHE A 6 -6.13 -14.56 -12.08
CA PHE A 6 -4.85 -15.26 -11.96
C PHE A 6 -5.12 -16.76 -12.12
N ALA A 7 -4.94 -17.28 -13.33
CA ALA A 7 -4.90 -18.71 -13.59
C ALA A 7 -3.59 -19.29 -13.06
N GLY A 8 -3.52 -19.50 -11.75
CA GLY A 8 -2.52 -20.34 -11.09
C GLY A 8 -3.22 -21.59 -10.57
N THR A 9 -3.05 -22.74 -11.24
CA THR A 9 -3.54 -24.04 -10.80
C THR A 9 -2.78 -24.54 -9.57
N GLY A 10 -3.15 -24.02 -8.43
CA GLY A 10 -2.82 -24.48 -7.09
C GLY A 10 -3.91 -23.93 -6.21
N ALA A 11 -4.71 -24.79 -5.57
CA ALA A 11 -5.71 -24.36 -4.61
C ALA A 11 -5.02 -23.50 -3.53
N ALA A 12 -5.03 -22.18 -3.73
CA ALA A 12 -4.70 -21.22 -2.68
C ALA A 12 -5.77 -21.41 -1.63
N ALA A 13 -5.37 -21.86 -0.43
CA ALA A 13 -6.27 -21.86 0.70
C ALA A 13 -6.78 -20.42 0.86
N GLN A 14 -8.09 -20.23 0.70
CA GLN A 14 -8.73 -18.93 0.88
C GLN A 14 -8.38 -18.42 2.27
N GLN A 15 -7.85 -17.22 2.33
CA GLN A 15 -7.57 -16.59 3.61
C GLN A 15 -8.90 -16.22 4.29
N PRO A 16 -9.03 -16.37 5.62
CA PRO A 16 -10.31 -16.21 6.32
C PRO A 16 -10.95 -14.82 6.20
N TRP A 17 -10.21 -13.81 5.70
CA TRP A 17 -10.72 -12.46 5.44
C TRP A 17 -11.33 -12.23 4.06
N SER A 18 -11.40 -13.25 3.20
CA SER A 18 -11.99 -13.11 1.86
C SER A 18 -13.46 -12.64 1.87
N ALA A 19 -14.22 -13.00 2.89
CA ALA A 19 -15.61 -12.56 3.04
C ALA A 19 -15.72 -11.06 3.47
N GLN A 20 -14.79 -10.58 4.31
CA GLN A 20 -14.70 -9.16 4.67
C GLN A 20 -14.19 -8.30 3.50
N TYR A 21 -13.41 -8.90 2.62
CA TYR A 21 -12.87 -8.27 1.42
C TYR A 21 -13.97 -7.93 0.38
N VAL A 22 -14.95 -8.80 0.21
CA VAL A 22 -16.06 -8.58 -0.72
C VAL A 22 -16.97 -7.43 -0.23
N ALA A 23 -17.23 -7.37 1.07
CA ALA A 23 -18.01 -6.28 1.67
C ALA A 23 -17.27 -4.92 1.62
N ALA A 24 -15.93 -4.92 1.72
CA ALA A 24 -15.12 -3.71 1.61
C ALA A 24 -15.04 -3.17 0.18
N ALA A 25 -15.17 -4.01 -0.84
CA ALA A 25 -15.16 -3.59 -2.25
C ALA A 25 -16.40 -2.79 -2.67
N GLU A 26 -17.44 -2.76 -1.84
CA GLU A 26 -18.66 -1.98 -2.08
C GLU A 26 -18.61 -0.57 -1.47
N GLN A 27 -17.56 -0.23 -0.74
CA GLN A 27 -17.38 1.07 -0.09
C GLN A 27 -16.13 1.78 -0.61
N PRO A 28 -16.12 3.11 -0.61
CA PRO A 28 -14.90 3.87 -0.87
C PRO A 28 -13.79 3.42 0.09
N SER A 29 -12.58 3.22 -0.39
CA SER A 29 -11.46 2.75 0.42
C SER A 29 -10.15 3.46 0.13
N LEU A 30 -9.30 3.52 1.13
CA LEU A 30 -7.89 3.89 1.04
C LEU A 30 -7.06 2.68 1.46
N ASP A 31 -6.07 2.33 0.64
CA ASP A 31 -5.07 1.33 0.99
C ASP A 31 -3.68 1.92 0.79
N VAL A 32 -2.79 1.66 1.74
CA VAL A 32 -1.44 2.19 1.69
C VAL A 32 -0.43 1.06 1.80
N PHE A 33 0.49 1.00 0.85
CA PHE A 33 1.53 -0.03 0.77
C PHE A 33 2.91 0.60 0.61
N ALA A 34 3.80 0.43 1.58
CA ALA A 34 5.20 0.82 1.41
C ALA A 34 5.97 -0.24 0.62
N GLN A 35 6.66 0.17 -0.45
CA GLN A 35 7.55 -0.71 -1.21
C GLN A 35 8.67 -1.31 -0.34
N TYR A 36 9.22 -0.53 0.58
CA TYR A 36 10.20 -0.98 1.56
C TYR A 36 9.62 -0.87 2.97
N THR A 37 9.67 -1.94 3.72
CA THR A 37 9.06 -2.05 5.05
C THR A 37 10.02 -1.74 6.20
N GLY A 38 11.25 -1.33 5.90
CA GLY A 38 12.27 -0.96 6.88
C GLY A 38 12.16 0.50 7.32
N LEU A 39 12.55 0.79 8.56
CA LEU A 39 12.62 2.15 9.09
C LEU A 39 13.68 2.98 8.36
N GLY A 40 13.38 4.25 8.09
CA GLY A 40 14.25 5.19 7.40
C GLY A 40 14.57 4.82 5.94
N LYS A 41 13.86 3.86 5.35
CA LYS A 41 14.04 3.49 3.93
C LYS A 41 13.22 4.40 3.04
N THR A 42 13.80 4.77 1.90
CA THR A 42 13.13 5.56 0.86
C THR A 42 12.69 4.65 -0.27
N GLY A 43 11.43 4.77 -0.68
CA GLY A 43 10.84 4.01 -1.79
C GLY A 43 9.43 4.45 -2.09
N GLY A 44 8.77 3.81 -3.05
CA GLY A 44 7.38 4.05 -3.38
C GLY A 44 6.49 3.73 -2.18
N THR A 45 5.63 4.67 -1.82
CA THR A 45 4.51 4.43 -0.91
C THR A 45 3.26 4.56 -1.76
N ASP A 46 2.64 3.42 -2.05
CA ASP A 46 1.46 3.33 -2.90
C ASP A 46 0.21 3.64 -2.10
N LEU A 47 -0.53 4.66 -2.52
CA LEU A 47 -1.81 5.05 -1.95
C LEU A 47 -2.88 4.76 -3.01
N GLU A 48 -3.65 3.71 -2.79
CA GLU A 48 -4.76 3.32 -3.64
C GLU A 48 -6.05 3.91 -3.09
N ILE A 49 -6.64 4.87 -3.80
CA ILE A 49 -7.91 5.51 -3.45
C ILE A 49 -8.98 4.98 -4.40
N PHE A 50 -9.92 4.23 -3.87
CA PHE A 50 -10.99 3.58 -4.64
C PHE A 50 -12.37 4.13 -4.26
N ARG A 51 -13.25 4.27 -5.26
CA ARG A 51 -14.68 4.51 -5.09
C ARG A 51 -15.51 3.47 -5.86
N PRO A 52 -16.58 2.96 -5.29
CA PRO A 52 -17.51 2.10 -6.03
C PRO A 52 -18.27 2.88 -7.11
N SER A 53 -18.65 2.19 -8.16
CA SER A 53 -19.53 2.74 -9.21
C SER A 53 -20.84 3.25 -8.60
N GLY A 54 -21.33 4.40 -9.09
CA GLY A 54 -22.57 5.03 -8.61
C GLY A 54 -22.41 5.96 -7.42
N THR A 55 -21.20 6.10 -6.84
CA THR A 55 -20.89 7.20 -5.92
C THR A 55 -20.49 8.47 -6.69
N GLY A 56 -20.48 9.63 -6.02
CA GLY A 56 -20.06 10.89 -6.64
C GLY A 56 -18.63 10.81 -7.18
N GLU A 57 -18.37 11.46 -8.34
CA GLU A 57 -17.02 11.56 -8.91
C GLU A 57 -16.06 12.26 -7.95
N PHE A 58 -14.78 11.95 -8.04
CA PHE A 58 -13.75 12.66 -7.31
C PHE A 58 -13.58 14.10 -7.79
N ALA A 59 -13.60 15.07 -6.89
CA ALA A 59 -13.27 16.47 -7.18
C ALA A 59 -11.92 16.85 -6.55
N GLN A 60 -11.64 16.37 -5.34
CA GLN A 60 -10.41 16.70 -4.63
C GLN A 60 -10.03 15.60 -3.65
N PHE A 61 -8.74 15.37 -3.55
CA PHE A 61 -8.13 14.60 -2.46
C PHE A 61 -7.34 15.54 -1.56
N SER A 62 -7.55 15.46 -0.25
CA SER A 62 -6.67 16.03 0.77
C SER A 62 -6.04 14.89 1.55
N ILE A 63 -4.80 14.54 1.20
CA ILE A 63 -4.05 13.41 1.73
C ILE A 63 -3.20 13.90 2.89
N PHE A 64 -3.40 13.39 4.09
CA PHE A 64 -2.58 13.66 5.27
C PHE A 64 -1.52 12.59 5.43
N VAL A 65 -0.27 12.98 5.27
CA VAL A 65 0.90 12.13 5.43
C VAL A 65 1.25 12.04 6.91
N PRO A 66 1.32 10.83 7.50
CA PRO A 66 1.60 10.69 8.92
C PRO A 66 2.94 11.32 9.33
N THR A 67 3.00 11.86 10.54
CA THR A 67 4.23 12.45 11.09
C THR A 67 5.38 11.44 11.09
N GLY A 68 6.54 11.87 10.64
CA GLY A 68 7.76 11.05 10.55
C GLY A 68 8.10 10.58 9.14
N PHE A 69 7.15 10.60 8.19
CA PHE A 69 7.46 10.39 6.78
C PHE A 69 8.19 11.59 6.18
N GLY A 70 9.21 11.33 5.33
CA GLY A 70 9.92 12.36 4.58
C GLY A 70 9.47 12.40 3.12
N LEU A 71 9.11 13.60 2.63
CA LEU A 71 8.63 13.80 1.25
C LEU A 71 9.76 14.14 0.25
N GLY A 72 10.99 14.40 0.72
CA GLY A 72 12.11 14.76 -0.15
C GLY A 72 11.88 16.06 -0.92
N LEU A 73 11.34 17.09 -0.26
CA LEU A 73 10.89 18.36 -0.84
C LEU A 73 12.01 19.20 -1.49
N SER A 74 13.28 18.93 -1.15
CA SER A 74 14.44 19.66 -1.70
C SER A 74 14.89 19.21 -3.10
N ARG A 75 14.17 18.30 -3.73
CA ARG A 75 14.53 17.81 -5.09
C ARG A 75 14.25 18.88 -6.13
N ALA A 76 15.09 18.94 -7.16
CA ALA A 76 14.93 19.90 -8.26
C ALA A 76 13.66 19.65 -9.08
N ALA A 77 13.04 20.71 -9.60
CA ALA A 77 11.93 20.62 -10.53
C ALA A 77 12.26 19.73 -11.74
N GLY A 78 11.30 18.94 -12.22
CA GLY A 78 11.46 17.93 -13.26
C GLY A 78 12.00 16.59 -12.77
N THR A 79 12.45 16.48 -11.51
CA THR A 79 12.88 15.17 -10.95
C THR A 79 11.71 14.22 -10.82
N LYS A 80 11.81 13.03 -11.44
CA LYS A 80 10.82 11.96 -11.23
C LYS A 80 10.96 11.41 -9.81
N ILE A 81 9.83 11.41 -9.09
CA ILE A 81 9.76 10.98 -7.69
C ILE A 81 8.77 9.85 -7.45
N GLY A 82 8.12 9.34 -8.49
CA GLY A 82 7.16 8.26 -8.33
C GLY A 82 6.42 7.92 -9.61
N THR A 83 5.41 7.10 -9.44
CA THR A 83 4.48 6.67 -10.50
C THR A 83 3.04 6.87 -10.05
N LEU A 84 2.12 6.88 -11.00
CA LEU A 84 0.69 6.89 -10.72
C LEU A 84 -0.06 6.02 -11.73
N ILE A 85 -1.25 5.60 -11.36
CA ILE A 85 -2.24 4.99 -12.25
C ILE A 85 -3.61 5.60 -11.92
N ALA A 86 -4.26 6.21 -12.91
CA ALA A 86 -5.64 6.60 -12.80
C ALA A 86 -6.50 5.58 -13.57
N TRP A 87 -7.51 5.02 -12.92
CA TRP A 87 -8.37 4.01 -13.53
C TRP A 87 -9.73 4.61 -13.85
N GLU A 88 -10.15 4.48 -15.11
CA GLU A 88 -11.51 4.81 -15.49
C GLU A 88 -12.54 3.80 -14.98
N ALA A 89 -13.79 4.22 -14.83
CA ALA A 89 -14.92 3.36 -14.52
C ALA A 89 -15.08 2.18 -15.51
N ALA A 90 -14.60 2.36 -16.74
CA ALA A 90 -14.55 1.31 -17.76
C ALA A 90 -13.38 0.32 -17.60
N GLY A 91 -12.51 0.52 -16.61
CA GLY A 91 -11.36 -0.35 -16.34
C GLY A 91 -10.10 -0.02 -17.16
N THR A 92 -10.05 1.13 -17.83
CA THR A 92 -8.86 1.57 -18.58
C THR A 92 -7.86 2.24 -17.65
N PRO A 93 -6.59 1.77 -17.59
CA PRO A 93 -5.55 2.40 -16.79
C PRO A 93 -4.82 3.51 -17.54
N HIS A 94 -4.62 4.64 -16.90
CA HIS A 94 -3.78 5.75 -17.34
C HIS A 94 -2.51 5.79 -16.50
N VAL A 95 -1.47 5.11 -16.95
CA VAL A 95 -0.19 5.01 -16.23
C VAL A 95 0.61 6.29 -16.44
N GLY A 96 1.28 6.79 -15.38
CA GLY A 96 2.01 8.03 -15.46
C GLY A 96 3.18 8.15 -14.49
N ALA A 97 3.77 9.33 -14.48
CA ALA A 97 4.87 9.68 -13.59
C ALA A 97 4.48 10.83 -12.66
N ILE A 98 5.06 10.80 -11.45
CA ILE A 98 5.04 11.92 -10.52
C ILE A 98 6.41 12.61 -10.61
N THR A 99 6.41 13.91 -10.90
CA THR A 99 7.61 14.74 -10.96
C THR A 99 7.51 15.92 -10.01
N VAL A 100 8.62 16.39 -9.51
CA VAL A 100 8.67 17.67 -8.76
C VAL A 100 8.35 18.80 -9.71
N ASP A 101 7.54 19.76 -9.25
CA ASP A 101 7.27 21.01 -9.99
C ASP A 101 7.52 22.22 -9.10
N ASP A 102 7.53 23.39 -9.72
CA ASP A 102 7.68 24.67 -9.05
C ASP A 102 6.30 25.17 -8.57
N PRO A 103 6.06 25.27 -7.25
CA PRO A 103 4.76 25.72 -6.74
C PRO A 103 4.41 27.15 -7.18
N ALA A 104 5.41 27.98 -7.49
CA ALA A 104 5.17 29.35 -7.94
C ALA A 104 4.47 29.42 -9.30
N LYS A 105 4.43 28.32 -10.07
CA LYS A 105 3.70 28.26 -11.34
C LYS A 105 2.18 28.10 -11.18
N HIS A 106 1.72 27.79 -9.98
CA HIS A 106 0.32 27.43 -9.69
C HIS A 106 -0.33 28.27 -8.58
N PRO A 107 -0.13 29.60 -8.52
CA PRO A 107 -0.57 30.42 -7.36
C PRO A 107 -2.08 30.63 -7.28
N ALA A 108 -2.82 30.34 -8.34
CA ALA A 108 -4.24 30.71 -8.49
C ALA A 108 -5.16 29.50 -8.71
N ASP A 109 -4.76 28.30 -8.31
CA ASP A 109 -5.65 27.14 -8.42
C ASP A 109 -6.81 27.28 -7.42
N ALA A 110 -8.03 27.30 -7.94
CA ALA A 110 -9.25 27.48 -7.13
C ALA A 110 -9.48 26.35 -6.12
N CYS A 111 -8.95 25.15 -6.41
CA CYS A 111 -9.07 23.99 -5.54
C CYS A 111 -8.10 24.06 -4.35
N SER A 112 -6.93 24.67 -4.54
CA SER A 112 -5.95 24.88 -3.47
C SER A 112 -5.32 26.27 -3.64
N PRO A 113 -6.02 27.35 -3.25
CA PRO A 113 -5.55 28.71 -3.45
C PRO A 113 -4.43 29.05 -2.44
N GLY A 114 -3.46 29.83 -2.89
CA GLY A 114 -2.41 30.39 -2.07
C GLY A 114 -1.02 29.94 -2.48
N THR A 115 -0.07 30.15 -1.57
CA THR A 115 1.34 29.71 -1.73
C THR A 115 1.54 28.37 -1.08
N HIS A 116 2.22 27.43 -1.77
CA HIS A 116 2.48 26.08 -1.31
C HIS A 116 3.95 25.87 -1.01
N LEU A 117 4.24 24.99 -0.07
CA LEU A 117 5.60 24.60 0.31
C LEU A 117 6.33 23.90 -0.85
N ALA A 118 5.61 23.06 -1.58
CA ALA A 118 6.09 22.33 -2.75
C ALA A 118 4.91 21.97 -3.66
N ALA A 119 5.24 21.58 -4.90
CA ALA A 119 4.29 21.01 -5.83
C ALA A 119 4.86 19.80 -6.54
N TRP A 120 4.00 18.85 -6.83
CA TRP A 120 4.29 17.75 -7.73
C TRP A 120 3.37 17.83 -8.93
N MET A 121 3.84 17.33 -10.08
CA MET A 121 3.03 17.16 -11.27
C MET A 121 2.74 15.68 -11.48
N LEU A 122 1.47 15.32 -11.50
CA LEU A 122 0.97 13.99 -11.80
C LEU A 122 0.58 13.96 -13.28
N ALA A 123 1.28 13.17 -14.09
CA ALA A 123 1.10 13.13 -15.53
C ALA A 123 0.64 11.74 -16.00
N PRO A 124 -0.67 11.39 -15.85
CA PRO A 124 -1.22 10.14 -16.38
C PRO A 124 -1.29 10.21 -17.92
N SER A 125 -1.02 9.08 -18.58
CA SER A 125 -1.06 8.99 -20.04
C SER A 125 -2.48 9.24 -20.57
N GLY A 126 -2.60 10.03 -21.64
CA GLY A 126 -3.92 10.32 -22.27
C GLY A 126 -4.85 11.23 -21.46
N MET A 127 -4.36 11.79 -20.36
CA MET A 127 -5.08 12.76 -19.53
C MET A 127 -4.26 14.04 -19.36
N SER A 128 -4.91 15.13 -18.98
CA SER A 128 -4.22 16.34 -18.55
C SER A 128 -3.44 16.08 -17.26
N SER A 129 -2.27 16.71 -17.15
CA SER A 129 -1.47 16.65 -15.92
C SER A 129 -2.20 17.37 -14.79
N LEU A 130 -2.09 16.81 -13.58
CA LEU A 130 -2.73 17.31 -12.36
C LEU A 130 -1.66 17.80 -11.38
N PRO A 131 -1.71 19.05 -10.91
CA PRO A 131 -0.86 19.50 -9.83
C PRO A 131 -1.29 18.85 -8.50
N ALA A 132 -0.30 18.52 -7.70
CA ALA A 132 -0.46 18.10 -6.30
C ALA A 132 0.28 19.12 -5.42
N TYR A 133 -0.45 19.84 -4.60
CA TYR A 133 0.06 20.90 -3.72
C TYR A 133 0.42 20.32 -2.37
N ILE A 134 1.59 20.70 -1.85
CA ILE A 134 2.10 20.15 -0.60
C ILE A 134 2.31 21.29 0.38
N ASP A 135 1.70 21.15 1.54
CA ASP A 135 1.83 22.07 2.65
C ASP A 135 2.19 21.34 3.94
N GLN A 136 2.92 22.01 4.81
CA GLN A 136 3.07 21.55 6.17
C GLN A 136 1.77 21.82 6.94
N THR A 137 1.29 20.82 7.67
CA THR A 137 0.08 20.98 8.47
C THR A 137 0.30 21.98 9.62
N SER A 138 -0.75 22.72 9.95
CA SER A 138 -0.74 23.70 11.05
C SER A 138 -2.05 23.66 11.84
N GLY A 139 -2.06 24.23 13.02
CA GLY A 139 -3.25 24.29 13.87
C GLY A 139 -3.84 22.89 14.14
N SER A 140 -5.13 22.73 13.96
CA SER A 140 -5.82 21.45 14.18
C SER A 140 -5.44 20.33 13.19
N GLU A 141 -4.94 20.68 12.00
CA GLU A 141 -4.51 19.68 11.00
C GLU A 141 -3.27 18.89 11.43
N THR A 142 -2.46 19.40 12.37
CA THR A 142 -1.30 18.67 12.89
C THR A 142 -1.65 17.33 13.54
N ALA A 143 -2.89 17.20 14.03
CA ALA A 143 -3.41 15.92 14.55
C ALA A 143 -3.71 14.90 13.45
N LEU A 144 -3.80 15.31 12.18
CA LEU A 144 -4.08 14.44 11.05
C LEU A 144 -2.81 13.93 10.37
N GLY A 145 -1.71 14.68 10.41
CA GLY A 145 -0.44 14.31 9.80
C GLY A 145 0.59 15.44 9.88
N GLY A 146 1.81 15.19 9.38
CA GLY A 146 2.87 16.21 9.29
C GLY A 146 2.79 17.08 8.03
N TYR A 147 2.24 16.52 6.96
CA TYR A 147 2.04 17.22 5.69
C TYR A 147 0.66 16.93 5.13
N LYS A 148 0.15 17.85 4.32
CA LYS A 148 -1.06 17.70 3.52
C LYS A 148 -0.71 17.82 2.04
N ILE A 149 -1.20 16.87 1.24
CA ILE A 149 -1.09 16.86 -0.22
C ILE A 149 -2.50 17.06 -0.78
N VAL A 150 -2.71 18.11 -1.56
CA VAL A 150 -4.00 18.42 -2.19
C VAL A 150 -3.89 18.15 -3.67
N ILE A 151 -4.78 17.30 -4.21
CA ILE A 151 -4.87 16.97 -5.62
C ILE A 151 -6.27 17.35 -6.11
N CYS A 152 -6.35 18.16 -7.15
CA CYS A 152 -7.60 18.57 -7.79
C CYS A 152 -7.84 17.69 -9.01
N VAL A 153 -8.99 17.03 -9.04
CA VAL A 153 -9.39 16.15 -10.14
C VAL A 153 -10.45 16.87 -10.97
N PRO A 154 -10.25 17.07 -12.28
CA PRO A 154 -11.27 17.70 -13.13
C PRO A 154 -12.50 16.78 -13.25
N SER A 155 -13.70 17.38 -13.35
CA SER A 155 -14.93 16.62 -13.55
C SER A 155 -14.93 15.86 -14.88
N SER A 156 -15.74 14.82 -14.98
CA SER A 156 -15.95 14.09 -16.24
C SER A 156 -16.49 15.01 -17.35
N ALA A 157 -17.27 16.03 -17.01
CA ALA A 157 -17.74 17.04 -17.97
C ALA A 157 -16.57 17.84 -18.58
N THR A 158 -15.48 18.04 -17.84
CA THR A 158 -14.29 18.77 -18.32
C THR A 158 -13.26 17.84 -18.96
N SER A 159 -13.02 16.68 -18.36
CA SER A 159 -11.99 15.73 -18.79
C SER A 159 -12.47 14.70 -19.80
N GLY A 160 -13.79 14.47 -19.89
CA GLY A 160 -14.39 13.36 -20.63
C GLY A 160 -14.25 12.00 -19.94
N LEU A 161 -13.62 11.93 -18.75
CA LEU A 161 -13.25 10.68 -18.07
C LEU A 161 -13.83 10.63 -16.65
N THR A 162 -14.39 9.49 -16.29
CA THR A 162 -14.84 9.21 -14.92
C THR A 162 -13.86 8.24 -14.27
N LEU A 163 -13.19 8.67 -13.20
CA LEU A 163 -12.23 7.86 -12.46
C LEU A 163 -12.90 7.12 -11.30
N ASP A 164 -12.65 5.82 -11.20
CA ASP A 164 -13.08 4.98 -10.07
C ASP A 164 -11.95 4.68 -9.09
N GLN A 165 -10.69 4.76 -9.54
CA GLN A 165 -9.54 4.52 -8.69
C GLN A 165 -8.41 5.49 -9.06
N PHE A 166 -7.68 5.93 -8.06
CA PHE A 166 -6.52 6.80 -8.22
C PHE A 166 -5.39 6.30 -7.33
N ASP A 167 -4.37 5.75 -7.97
CA ASP A 167 -3.20 5.18 -7.29
C ASP A 167 -2.03 6.13 -7.48
N ILE A 168 -1.41 6.56 -6.40
CA ILE A 168 -0.18 7.36 -6.43
C ILE A 168 0.89 6.68 -5.59
N ALA A 169 2.08 6.55 -6.14
CA ALA A 169 3.22 5.92 -5.50
C ALA A 169 4.44 6.86 -5.47
N PRO A 170 4.40 7.96 -4.68
CA PRO A 170 5.55 8.82 -4.49
C PRO A 170 6.65 8.12 -3.69
N ASN A 171 7.91 8.44 -4.00
CA ASN A 171 9.07 7.97 -3.25
C ASN A 171 9.20 8.74 -1.93
N LEU A 172 8.65 8.18 -0.87
CA LEU A 172 8.72 8.70 0.48
C LEU A 172 9.81 8.02 1.29
N THR A 173 10.28 8.69 2.34
CA THR A 173 11.17 8.08 3.33
C THR A 173 10.34 7.66 4.53
N ASN A 174 10.40 6.38 4.87
CA ASN A 174 9.72 5.82 6.03
C ASN A 174 10.19 6.47 7.33
N PRO A 175 9.35 6.51 8.35
CA PRO A 175 9.73 6.98 9.67
C PRO A 175 10.92 6.20 10.26
N SER A 176 11.65 6.82 11.16
CA SER A 176 12.77 6.20 11.88
C SER A 176 12.33 5.39 13.11
N SER A 177 11.08 5.52 13.54
CA SER A 177 10.50 4.80 14.68
C SER A 177 9.53 3.71 14.24
N SER A 178 9.43 2.65 15.04
CA SER A 178 8.45 1.59 14.84
C SER A 178 7.07 2.03 15.32
N GLY A 179 6.03 1.69 14.57
CA GLY A 179 4.65 2.01 14.95
C GLY A 179 3.64 1.75 13.85
N PHE A 180 2.41 2.14 14.15
CA PHE A 180 1.34 2.27 13.18
C PHE A 180 1.27 3.69 12.67
N TYR A 181 1.18 3.84 11.37
CA TYR A 181 1.08 5.13 10.72
C TYR A 181 -0.30 5.22 10.06
N LEU A 182 -1.13 6.12 10.60
CA LEU A 182 -2.50 6.30 10.12
C LEU A 182 -2.52 7.35 9.02
N TRP A 183 -2.71 6.88 7.81
CA TRP A 183 -2.98 7.69 6.64
C TRP A 183 -4.44 8.08 6.58
N ARG A 184 -4.72 9.31 6.19
CA ARG A 184 -6.06 9.86 6.05
C ARG A 184 -6.19 10.57 4.71
N VAL A 185 -7.30 10.32 4.04
CA VAL A 185 -7.63 11.05 2.82
C VAL A 185 -9.06 11.59 2.98
N PHE A 186 -9.21 12.88 2.90
CA PHE A 186 -10.52 13.50 2.76
C PHE A 186 -10.82 13.64 1.27
N VAL A 187 -11.90 13.02 0.85
CA VAL A 187 -12.36 13.01 -0.53
C VAL A 187 -13.52 13.97 -0.63
N THR A 188 -13.39 15.01 -1.45
CA THR A 188 -14.51 15.89 -1.85
C THR A 188 -15.09 15.35 -3.14
N PRO A 189 -16.37 14.94 -3.18
CA PRO A 189 -17.01 14.50 -4.41
C PRO A 189 -17.53 15.68 -5.23
N TYR A 190 -17.82 15.45 -6.52
CA TYR A 190 -18.66 16.32 -7.31
C TYR A 190 -20.15 16.10 -7.00
N LEU A 191 -20.93 17.18 -7.04
CA LEU A 191 -22.39 17.18 -7.05
C LEU A 191 -22.86 18.11 -8.16
N GLY A 192 -23.49 17.58 -9.21
CA GLY A 192 -23.94 18.37 -10.34
C GLY A 192 -22.80 19.09 -11.10
N GLY A 193 -21.61 18.49 -11.14
CA GLY A 193 -20.42 19.04 -11.81
C GLY A 193 -19.65 20.11 -11.01
N VAL A 194 -20.08 20.39 -9.76
CA VAL A 194 -19.40 21.34 -8.86
C VAL A 194 -18.83 20.59 -7.66
N PRO A 195 -17.60 20.90 -7.20
CA PRO A 195 -17.08 20.30 -5.96
C PRO A 195 -18.02 20.52 -4.78
N ASN A 196 -18.30 19.47 -4.02
CA ASN A 196 -19.22 19.48 -2.89
C ASN A 196 -18.49 19.27 -1.55
N PRO A 197 -17.93 20.32 -0.91
CA PRO A 197 -17.22 20.19 0.35
C PRO A 197 -18.08 19.66 1.50
N SER A 198 -19.39 19.92 1.48
CA SER A 198 -20.31 19.41 2.51
C SER A 198 -20.58 17.90 2.39
N GLY A 199 -20.26 17.31 1.24
CA GLY A 199 -20.32 15.88 1.00
C GLY A 199 -18.95 15.19 1.18
N ALA A 200 -17.95 15.89 1.68
CA ALA A 200 -16.62 15.32 1.89
C ALA A 200 -16.67 14.20 2.94
N TYR A 201 -15.90 13.13 2.68
CA TYR A 201 -15.79 11.98 3.57
C TYR A 201 -14.33 11.60 3.79
N GLU A 202 -14.05 10.98 4.94
CA GLU A 202 -12.72 10.54 5.33
C GLU A 202 -12.52 9.06 5.02
N LEU A 203 -11.40 8.74 4.36
CA LEU A 203 -10.87 7.40 4.19
C LEU A 203 -9.63 7.23 5.07
N ARG A 204 -9.43 6.04 5.62
CA ARG A 204 -8.33 5.77 6.54
C ARG A 204 -7.65 4.47 6.22
N SER A 205 -6.30 4.49 6.25
CA SER A 205 -5.48 3.29 6.14
C SER A 205 -4.40 3.28 7.21
N ARG A 206 -4.17 2.13 7.81
CA ARG A 206 -3.15 1.94 8.83
C ARG A 206 -2.02 1.11 8.25
N GLU A 207 -0.82 1.68 8.25
CA GLU A 207 0.39 1.04 7.78
C GLU A 207 1.30 0.68 8.97
N PRO A 208 1.56 -0.61 9.24
CA PRO A 208 2.52 -1.03 10.24
C PRO A 208 3.95 -0.98 9.70
N LEU A 209 4.88 -0.34 10.42
CA LEU A 209 6.31 -0.30 10.09
C LEU A 209 7.17 -0.52 11.34
N PRO A 210 8.25 -1.30 11.28
CA PRO A 210 8.71 -2.10 10.13
C PRO A 210 7.94 -3.42 10.00
N ILE A 211 8.05 -4.05 8.82
CA ILE A 211 7.65 -5.43 8.61
C ILE A 211 8.89 -6.22 8.22
N SER A 212 9.19 -7.31 8.91
CA SER A 212 10.31 -8.18 8.58
C SER A 212 9.98 -9.65 8.82
N LEU A 213 10.55 -10.51 7.96
CA LEU A 213 10.38 -11.95 8.04
C LEU A 213 11.74 -12.63 8.12
N SER A 214 11.97 -13.44 9.16
CA SER A 214 13.20 -14.20 9.32
C SER A 214 12.95 -15.68 9.06
N LEU A 215 13.97 -16.39 8.54
CA LEU A 215 13.97 -17.85 8.40
C LEU A 215 15.33 -18.38 8.83
N ARG A 216 15.32 -19.48 9.60
CA ARG A 216 16.50 -20.27 9.95
C ARG A 216 16.22 -21.74 9.69
N GLY A 217 17.25 -22.52 9.34
CA GLY A 217 17.05 -23.91 9.01
C GLY A 217 18.20 -24.80 9.48
N ARG A 218 17.85 -26.03 9.90
CA ARG A 218 18.81 -27.07 10.26
C ARG A 218 18.34 -28.40 9.72
N TYR A 219 19.29 -29.31 9.50
CA TYR A 219 19.03 -30.71 9.15
C TYR A 219 18.88 -31.56 10.39
N VAL A 220 17.77 -32.29 10.51
CA VAL A 220 17.50 -33.20 11.63
C VAL A 220 16.85 -34.47 11.08
N ARG A 221 17.52 -35.63 11.26
CA ARG A 221 16.98 -36.97 10.95
C ARG A 221 16.26 -37.05 9.59
N GLY A 222 16.90 -36.62 8.51
CA GLY A 222 16.34 -36.67 7.16
C GLY A 222 15.41 -35.53 6.81
N ARG A 223 15.27 -34.55 7.67
CA ARG A 223 14.34 -33.39 7.46
C ARG A 223 15.07 -32.06 7.60
N ALA A 224 14.65 -31.10 6.81
CA ALA A 224 14.88 -29.69 7.07
C ALA A 224 13.85 -29.24 8.12
N VAL A 225 14.33 -28.80 9.27
CA VAL A 225 13.52 -28.11 10.28
C VAL A 225 13.80 -26.63 10.13
N LEU A 226 12.76 -25.88 9.76
CA LEU A 226 12.81 -24.46 9.47
C LEU A 226 11.99 -23.73 10.53
N THR A 227 12.53 -22.64 11.06
CA THR A 227 11.85 -21.80 12.06
C THR A 227 12.07 -20.33 11.70
N GLY A 228 11.10 -19.50 12.00
CA GLY A 228 11.20 -18.08 11.73
C GLY A 228 10.23 -17.26 12.56
N GLN A 229 10.28 -15.96 12.33
CA GLN A 229 9.42 -14.99 12.99
C GLN A 229 9.05 -13.87 12.02
N LEU A 230 7.79 -13.52 12.01
CA LEU A 230 7.26 -12.28 11.47
C LEU A 230 7.32 -11.23 12.59
N VAL A 231 7.97 -10.11 12.31
CA VAL A 231 8.04 -8.96 13.22
C VAL A 231 7.36 -7.79 12.53
N THR A 232 6.33 -7.27 13.17
CA THR A 232 5.57 -6.10 12.73
C THR A 232 4.80 -5.54 13.92
N PRO A 233 4.53 -4.23 13.98
CA PRO A 233 3.61 -3.65 14.96
C PRO A 233 2.12 -3.95 14.66
N ALA A 234 1.78 -4.78 13.67
CA ALA A 234 0.41 -5.15 13.33
C ALA A 234 -0.42 -5.56 14.57
N VAL A 235 -1.73 -5.30 14.52
CA VAL A 235 -2.67 -5.57 15.63
C VAL A 235 -2.61 -7.03 16.09
N SER A 236 -2.42 -7.97 15.16
CA SER A 236 -2.18 -9.36 15.47
C SER A 236 -1.13 -9.96 14.57
N THR A 237 -0.13 -10.61 15.17
CA THR A 237 0.86 -11.40 14.45
C THR A 237 0.56 -12.90 14.52
N THR A 238 -0.59 -13.30 15.05
CA THR A 238 -1.02 -14.70 15.19
C THR A 238 -2.01 -15.05 14.07
N GLY A 239 -1.88 -16.24 13.49
CA GLY A 239 -2.77 -16.73 12.44
C GLY A 239 -2.41 -16.24 11.02
N ILE A 240 -1.33 -15.49 10.86
CA ILE A 240 -0.89 -15.00 9.54
C ILE A 240 -0.27 -16.15 8.75
N PHE A 241 -0.68 -16.30 7.49
CA PHE A 241 -0.17 -17.33 6.60
C PHE A 241 1.25 -17.00 6.13
N ILE A 242 2.15 -17.96 6.32
CA ILE A 242 3.52 -17.89 5.83
C ILE A 242 3.71 -18.99 4.79
N ASN A 243 4.04 -18.62 3.58
CA ASN A 243 4.34 -19.53 2.48
C ASN A 243 5.80 -19.97 2.54
N LEU A 244 6.06 -21.22 2.22
CA LEU A 244 7.40 -21.76 2.07
C LEU A 244 7.68 -22.06 0.60
N PHE A 245 8.81 -21.57 0.12
CA PHE A 245 9.32 -21.84 -1.22
C PHE A 245 10.60 -22.67 -1.14
N THR A 246 10.75 -23.59 -2.06
CA THR A 246 11.90 -24.51 -2.14
C THR A 246 12.56 -24.38 -3.51
N GLU A 247 13.88 -24.23 -3.54
CA GLU A 247 14.66 -24.21 -4.78
C GLU A 247 14.69 -25.59 -5.45
N ARG A 248 14.28 -25.65 -6.71
CA ARG A 248 14.38 -26.83 -7.59
C ARG A 248 14.90 -26.36 -8.95
N SER A 249 15.97 -26.98 -9.42
CA SER A 249 16.56 -26.66 -10.75
C SER A 249 16.82 -25.16 -10.95
N GLY A 250 17.31 -24.48 -9.90
CA GLY A 250 17.62 -23.03 -9.95
C GLY A 250 16.43 -22.09 -9.73
N HIS A 251 15.21 -22.61 -9.66
CA HIS A 251 14.00 -21.81 -9.45
C HIS A 251 13.35 -22.14 -8.11
N PHE A 252 12.78 -21.12 -7.46
CA PHE A 252 11.99 -21.29 -6.27
C PHE A 252 10.54 -21.60 -6.63
N ASN A 253 10.01 -22.68 -6.04
CA ASN A 253 8.64 -23.11 -6.23
C ASN A 253 7.93 -23.13 -4.88
N TYR A 254 6.67 -22.72 -4.88
CA TYR A 254 5.79 -22.86 -3.74
C TYR A 254 5.76 -24.32 -3.28
N THR A 255 5.80 -24.53 -1.98
CA THR A 255 5.88 -25.88 -1.41
C THR A 255 4.74 -26.17 -0.43
N THR A 256 4.47 -25.27 0.48
CA THR A 256 3.45 -25.40 1.53
C THR A 256 3.33 -24.08 2.29
N TYR A 257 2.35 -23.99 3.17
CA TYR A 257 2.21 -22.87 4.10
C TYR A 257 2.11 -23.35 5.55
N THR A 258 2.23 -22.42 6.48
CA THR A 258 1.90 -22.55 7.89
C THR A 258 1.32 -21.25 8.39
N GLN A 259 0.76 -21.24 9.60
CA GLN A 259 0.32 -20.02 10.25
C GLN A 259 1.29 -19.62 11.36
N THR A 260 1.41 -18.32 11.59
CA THR A 260 2.14 -17.79 12.74
C THR A 260 1.40 -18.11 14.04
N ARG A 261 2.17 -18.31 15.10
CA ARG A 261 1.72 -18.45 16.49
C ARG A 261 1.97 -17.15 17.24
N SER A 262 1.65 -17.12 18.52
CA SER A 262 1.93 -15.98 19.39
C SER A 262 3.34 -15.44 19.22
N GLY A 263 3.45 -14.11 19.07
CA GLY A 263 4.69 -13.41 18.78
C GLY A 263 5.22 -13.59 17.35
N GLY A 264 4.35 -13.93 16.40
CA GLY A 264 4.71 -14.06 14.98
C GLY A 264 5.59 -15.27 14.64
N ARG A 265 5.77 -16.20 15.55
CA ARG A 265 6.64 -17.39 15.35
C ARG A 265 5.98 -18.41 14.44
N TYR A 266 6.79 -19.04 13.57
CA TYR A 266 6.33 -20.11 12.68
C TYR A 266 7.39 -21.17 12.46
N SER A 267 6.96 -22.35 11.96
CA SER A 267 7.88 -23.44 11.68
C SER A 267 7.38 -24.36 10.55
N PHE A 268 8.35 -24.95 9.84
CA PHE A 268 8.10 -26.00 8.85
C PHE A 268 9.01 -27.20 9.11
N SER A 269 8.58 -28.38 8.68
CA SER A 269 9.38 -29.58 8.68
C SER A 269 9.21 -30.32 7.35
N ARG A 270 10.29 -30.42 6.56
CA ARG A 270 10.27 -31.01 5.21
C ARG A 270 11.31 -32.08 5.06
N ARG A 271 10.94 -33.25 4.51
CA ARG A 271 11.89 -34.31 4.16
C ARG A 271 12.78 -33.84 3.01
N ILE A 272 14.10 -33.96 3.18
CA ILE A 272 15.08 -33.62 2.15
C ILE A 272 16.11 -34.75 2.01
N ARG A 273 16.51 -35.02 0.75
CA ARG A 273 17.53 -36.03 0.43
C ARG A 273 18.85 -35.43 -0.05
N LYS A 274 18.82 -34.15 -0.41
CA LYS A 274 19.95 -33.34 -0.87
C LYS A 274 19.92 -31.97 -0.23
N THR A 275 21.08 -31.30 -0.22
CA THR A 275 21.18 -29.91 0.21
C THR A 275 20.18 -29.06 -0.56
N THR A 276 19.35 -28.29 0.13
CA THR A 276 18.23 -27.57 -0.43
C THR A 276 18.19 -26.16 0.12
N ARG A 277 17.82 -25.19 -0.72
CA ARG A 277 17.56 -23.81 -0.32
C ARG A 277 16.08 -23.57 -0.16
N PHE A 278 15.74 -22.70 0.78
CA PHE A 278 14.38 -22.29 1.12
C PHE A 278 14.32 -20.78 1.33
N TYR A 279 13.18 -20.16 1.07
CA TYR A 279 12.77 -18.91 1.68
C TYR A 279 11.32 -18.99 2.12
N ALA A 280 10.93 -18.12 3.02
CA ALA A 280 9.55 -17.95 3.45
C ALA A 280 9.04 -16.57 3.01
N GLU A 281 7.74 -16.47 2.81
CA GLU A 281 7.08 -15.25 2.38
C GLU A 281 5.75 -15.10 3.11
N VAL A 282 5.47 -13.90 3.59
CA VAL A 282 4.12 -13.46 3.88
C VAL A 282 3.60 -12.75 2.63
N SER A 283 2.46 -13.18 2.10
CA SER A 283 1.82 -12.48 0.98
C SER A 283 1.23 -11.16 1.45
N SER A 284 1.15 -10.19 0.55
CA SER A 284 0.39 -8.97 0.83
C SER A 284 -1.03 -9.29 1.22
N PHE A 285 -1.54 -8.58 2.19
CA PHE A 285 -2.93 -8.67 2.58
C PHE A 285 -3.49 -7.31 2.99
N ARG A 286 -4.79 -7.23 2.94
CA ARG A 286 -5.60 -6.12 3.38
C ARG A 286 -6.62 -6.65 4.37
N SER A 287 -6.79 -5.98 5.48
CA SER A 287 -7.87 -6.22 6.42
C SER A 287 -8.64 -4.94 6.68
N CYS A 288 -9.94 -5.07 6.88
CA CYS A 288 -10.79 -3.96 7.28
C CYS A 288 -11.08 -4.08 8.76
N GLN A 289 -10.79 -3.04 9.52
CA GLN A 289 -11.19 -2.94 10.91
C GLN A 289 -12.35 -1.95 11.02
N GLU A 290 -13.51 -2.40 11.48
CA GLU A 290 -14.63 -1.51 11.71
C GLU A 290 -14.23 -0.43 12.73
N ALA A 291 -14.39 0.83 12.34
CA ALA A 291 -14.22 1.93 13.25
C ALA A 291 -15.42 1.98 14.20
N THR A 292 -15.15 1.81 15.48
CA THR A 292 -16.18 1.93 16.54
C THR A 292 -16.56 3.39 16.83
N VAL A 293 -15.82 4.35 16.24
CA VAL A 293 -15.99 5.80 16.43
C VAL A 293 -16.21 6.44 15.06
N ALA A 294 -17.16 7.36 14.96
CA ALA A 294 -17.47 8.11 13.74
C ALA A 294 -16.23 8.84 13.16
N PRO A 295 -16.11 8.93 11.81
CA PRO A 295 -17.07 8.42 10.85
C PRO A 295 -17.07 6.88 10.81
N ALA A 296 -18.28 6.30 10.75
CA ALA A 296 -18.45 4.86 10.55
C ALA A 296 -17.76 4.46 9.23
N GLY A 297 -17.03 3.39 9.24
CA GLY A 297 -16.34 2.90 8.05
C GLY A 297 -15.16 2.02 8.39
N CYS A 298 -14.54 1.52 7.35
CA CYS A 298 -13.38 0.66 7.44
C CYS A 298 -12.10 1.47 7.66
N ILE A 299 -11.30 1.11 8.66
CA ILE A 299 -9.89 1.46 8.67
C ILE A 299 -9.17 0.29 8.00
N SER A 300 -8.64 0.52 6.81
CA SER A 300 -7.83 -0.49 6.13
C SER A 300 -6.51 -0.67 6.89
N GLU A 301 -6.13 -1.93 7.14
CA GLU A 301 -4.78 -2.29 7.57
C GLU A 301 -4.14 -3.09 6.46
N THR A 302 -3.10 -2.57 5.86
CA THR A 302 -2.43 -3.16 4.72
C THR A 302 -1.05 -3.67 5.12
N MET A 303 -0.66 -4.82 4.59
CA MET A 303 0.68 -5.36 4.72
C MET A 303 1.18 -5.78 3.34
N VAL A 304 2.33 -5.28 2.93
CA VAL A 304 2.98 -5.71 1.68
C VAL A 304 3.57 -7.10 1.82
N SER A 305 3.78 -7.77 0.68
CA SER A 305 4.52 -9.02 0.65
C SER A 305 5.96 -8.83 1.13
N VAL A 306 6.38 -9.66 2.07
CA VAL A 306 7.74 -9.64 2.62
C VAL A 306 8.34 -11.04 2.60
N SER A 307 9.52 -11.16 2.01
CA SER A 307 10.27 -12.41 1.94
C SER A 307 11.43 -12.43 2.94
N SER A 308 11.70 -13.61 3.49
CA SER A 308 12.90 -13.86 4.28
C SER A 308 14.14 -13.96 3.37
N SER A 309 15.31 -13.82 3.97
CA SER A 309 16.56 -14.26 3.32
C SER A 309 16.54 -15.76 3.01
N ASN A 310 17.25 -16.16 1.94
CA ASN A 310 17.40 -17.56 1.55
C ASN A 310 18.19 -18.34 2.59
N VAL A 311 17.68 -19.51 2.98
CA VAL A 311 18.34 -20.42 3.93
C VAL A 311 18.73 -21.72 3.24
N ARG A 312 20.00 -22.10 3.33
CA ARG A 312 20.53 -23.36 2.79
C ARG A 312 20.63 -24.40 3.90
N VAL A 313 19.85 -25.48 3.80
CA VAL A 313 19.92 -26.63 4.70
C VAL A 313 20.77 -27.73 4.07
N ARG A 314 21.93 -28.01 4.66
CA ARG A 314 22.90 -28.97 4.15
C ARG A 314 22.57 -30.39 4.69
N VAL A 315 22.51 -31.36 3.77
CA VAL A 315 22.46 -32.79 4.14
C VAL A 315 23.89 -33.26 4.35
N PRO A 316 24.24 -33.85 5.52
CA PRO A 316 25.56 -34.39 5.76
C PRO A 316 25.91 -35.46 4.73
N LYS A 317 27.15 -35.46 4.25
CA LYS A 317 27.67 -36.60 3.48
C LYS A 317 27.64 -37.84 4.37
N ARG A 318 27.07 -38.93 3.89
CA ARG A 318 27.26 -40.22 4.55
C ARG A 318 28.78 -40.54 4.51
N ARG A 319 29.38 -40.71 5.68
CA ARG A 319 30.71 -41.27 5.78
C ARG A 319 30.65 -42.75 5.48
#